data_50e3d2dc671740b104d835d70f7910bd
#
_entry.id   50e3d2dc671740b104d835d70f7910bd
#
_cell.length_a   1.000
_cell.length_b   1.000
_cell.length_c   1.000
_cell.angle_alpha   90.00
_cell.angle_beta   90.00
_cell.angle_gamma   90.00
#
_symmetry.space_group_name_H-M   'P 1'
#
loop_
_entity.id
_entity.type
_entity.pdbx_description
1 polymer ?
#
loop_
_entity_poly.entity_id
_entity_poly.type
_entity_poly.pdbx_seq_one_letter_code
_entity_poly.pdbx_strand_id
1 'polypeptide(L)'
;DSDFQFTQGSNWSGNAEKAGFSSFSGNNFPVFTAEWKGSGPRQITVSSIIKTSNHAINLDHYTASKAVSIPNHAKQFLTPTHLIPVKGIVHETASVLLKNKNTASTLEKARTIYDWVIDNAQHDELVRGRGKGDIKSMLESKTLTGKCVDINSLFVGLSRAAGIPARNRYGIRIDESRL
;
A
#
# COMPACT_ATOMS: atom_id res chain seq x y z
N ASP A 1 -8.27 -4.57 -12.35
CA ASP A 1 -8.05 -5.99 -12.60
C ASP A 1 -6.57 -6.28 -12.82
N SER A 2 -6.16 -7.51 -12.64
CA SER A 2 -4.81 -8.02 -12.82
C SER A 2 -4.91 -9.45 -13.35
N ASP A 3 -3.80 -10.04 -13.80
CA ASP A 3 -3.77 -11.40 -14.34
C ASP A 3 -4.27 -12.47 -13.36
N PHE A 4 -4.27 -12.17 -12.07
CA PHE A 4 -4.69 -13.07 -10.99
C PHE A 4 -5.94 -12.61 -10.23
N GLN A 5 -6.48 -11.44 -10.56
CA GLN A 5 -7.72 -10.93 -9.97
C GLN A 5 -8.53 -10.19 -11.03
N PHE A 6 -9.77 -10.57 -11.17
CA PHE A 6 -10.70 -10.06 -12.17
C PHE A 6 -12.07 -9.79 -11.54
N THR A 7 -12.63 -8.61 -11.79
CA THR A 7 -13.99 -8.24 -11.38
C THR A 7 -14.95 -8.56 -12.52
N GLN A 8 -15.83 -9.53 -12.34
CA GLN A 8 -16.78 -9.97 -13.35
C GLN A 8 -17.94 -8.97 -13.52
N GLY A 9 -18.28 -8.23 -12.48
CA GLY A 9 -19.31 -7.21 -12.49
C GLY A 9 -19.57 -6.65 -11.11
N SER A 10 -20.19 -5.47 -11.08
CA SER A 10 -20.63 -4.82 -9.84
C SER A 10 -22.02 -4.23 -10.05
N ASN A 11 -22.91 -4.47 -9.09
CA ASN A 11 -24.26 -3.93 -9.04
C ASN A 11 -24.48 -3.19 -7.73
N TRP A 12 -25.47 -2.34 -7.68
CA TRP A 12 -25.87 -1.70 -6.44
C TRP A 12 -27.39 -1.64 -6.30
N SER A 13 -27.86 -1.56 -5.06
CA SER A 13 -29.26 -1.33 -4.69
C SER A 13 -29.31 -0.46 -3.43
N GLY A 14 -30.41 0.22 -3.22
CA GLY A 14 -30.60 1.06 -2.03
C GLY A 14 -31.52 2.24 -2.30
N ASN A 15 -31.54 3.21 -1.38
CA ASN A 15 -32.39 4.37 -1.42
C ASN A 15 -31.64 5.68 -1.77
N ALA A 16 -30.45 5.59 -2.35
CA ALA A 16 -29.75 6.75 -2.86
C ALA A 16 -30.53 7.37 -4.04
N GLU A 17 -30.59 8.68 -4.11
CA GLU A 17 -31.19 9.39 -5.24
C GLU A 17 -30.30 9.27 -6.50
N LYS A 18 -28.99 9.29 -6.28
CA LYS A 18 -28.00 9.11 -7.34
C LYS A 18 -26.86 8.26 -6.81
N ALA A 19 -26.52 7.22 -7.54
CA ALA A 19 -25.37 6.40 -7.19
C ALA A 19 -24.75 5.76 -8.43
N GLY A 20 -23.47 5.41 -8.35
CA GLY A 20 -22.75 4.75 -9.43
C GLY A 20 -21.25 4.73 -9.27
N PHE A 21 -20.60 4.04 -10.18
CA PHE A 21 -19.14 4.01 -10.30
C PHE A 21 -18.66 5.12 -11.22
N SER A 22 -17.66 5.86 -10.80
CA SER A 22 -17.01 6.91 -11.59
C SER A 22 -15.50 6.81 -11.48
N SER A 23 -14.80 7.18 -12.54
CA SER A 23 -13.35 7.33 -12.52
C SER A 23 -13.01 8.80 -12.24
N PHE A 24 -12.18 9.05 -11.25
CA PHE A 24 -11.68 10.39 -10.95
C PHE A 24 -10.33 10.61 -11.63
N SER A 25 -10.11 11.83 -12.08
CA SER A 25 -8.85 12.25 -12.68
C SER A 25 -7.69 11.96 -11.73
N GLY A 26 -6.72 11.17 -12.19
CA GLY A 26 -5.56 10.74 -11.40
C GLY A 26 -5.71 9.40 -10.66
N ASN A 27 -6.91 8.81 -10.64
CA ASN A 27 -7.14 7.48 -10.07
C ASN A 27 -7.54 6.49 -11.17
N ASN A 28 -6.75 5.44 -11.33
CA ASN A 28 -7.06 4.34 -12.28
C ASN A 28 -8.11 3.34 -11.72
N PHE A 29 -8.71 3.63 -10.57
CA PHE A 29 -9.68 2.76 -9.93
C PHE A 29 -11.05 3.43 -9.91
N PRO A 30 -12.13 2.71 -10.29
CA PRO A 30 -13.46 3.23 -10.16
C PRO A 30 -13.80 3.45 -8.68
N VAL A 31 -14.41 4.60 -8.38
CA VAL A 31 -14.91 4.94 -7.05
C VAL A 31 -16.43 4.90 -7.09
N PHE A 32 -17.04 4.19 -6.15
CA PHE A 32 -18.48 4.21 -5.98
C PHE A 32 -18.88 5.44 -5.18
N THR A 33 -19.82 6.21 -5.70
CA THR A 33 -20.40 7.38 -5.03
C THR A 33 -21.90 7.22 -4.89
N ALA A 34 -22.47 7.74 -3.80
CA ALA A 34 -23.91 7.77 -3.58
C ALA A 34 -24.30 9.09 -2.94
N GLU A 35 -25.41 9.67 -3.41
CA GLU A 35 -25.97 10.93 -2.95
C GLU A 35 -27.39 10.71 -2.44
N TRP A 36 -27.72 11.33 -1.31
CA TRP A 36 -29.05 11.30 -0.72
C TRP A 36 -29.54 12.74 -0.48
N LYS A 37 -30.83 12.98 -0.77
CA LYS A 37 -31.52 14.19 -0.33
C LYS A 37 -32.35 13.88 0.91
N GLY A 38 -32.37 14.83 1.84
CA GLY A 38 -33.12 14.72 3.07
C GLY A 38 -32.38 14.02 4.23
N SER A 39 -33.10 13.86 5.36
CA SER A 39 -32.56 13.37 6.64
C SER A 39 -32.95 11.93 6.99
N GLY A 40 -33.58 11.21 6.07
CA GLY A 40 -33.97 9.81 6.28
C GLY A 40 -32.81 8.82 6.39
N PRO A 41 -33.08 7.56 6.72
CA PRO A 41 -32.10 6.51 6.76
C PRO A 41 -31.39 6.38 5.40
N ARG A 42 -30.06 6.27 5.41
CA ARG A 42 -29.24 6.09 4.21
C ARG A 42 -28.82 4.65 4.11
N GLN A 43 -29.25 3.99 3.04
CA GLN A 43 -28.93 2.58 2.81
C GLN A 43 -28.45 2.39 1.38
N ILE A 44 -27.34 1.69 1.24
CA ILE A 44 -26.77 1.28 -0.05
C ILE A 44 -26.12 -0.09 0.11
N THR A 45 -26.38 -0.95 -0.84
CA THR A 45 -25.71 -2.25 -0.97
C THR A 45 -24.97 -2.27 -2.30
N VAL A 46 -23.68 -2.55 -2.26
CA VAL A 46 -22.86 -2.76 -3.47
C VAL A 46 -22.43 -4.22 -3.48
N SER A 47 -22.73 -4.92 -4.55
CA SER A 47 -22.36 -6.32 -4.74
C SER A 47 -21.41 -6.45 -5.91
N SER A 48 -20.30 -7.15 -5.72
CA SER A 48 -19.30 -7.40 -6.76
C SER A 48 -18.94 -8.87 -6.79
N ILE A 49 -18.80 -9.42 -8.00
CA ILE A 49 -18.27 -10.78 -8.20
C ILE A 49 -16.82 -10.66 -8.58
N ILE A 50 -15.95 -11.22 -7.75
CA ILE A 50 -14.51 -11.17 -7.93
C ILE A 50 -14.00 -12.59 -8.09
N LYS A 51 -13.25 -12.84 -9.17
CA LYS A 51 -12.53 -14.11 -9.38
C LYS A 51 -11.05 -13.87 -9.09
N THR A 52 -10.45 -14.75 -8.31
CA THR A 52 -9.03 -14.75 -8.04
C THR A 52 -8.41 -16.07 -8.45
N SER A 53 -7.14 -16.05 -8.82
CA SER A 53 -6.33 -17.25 -9.03
C SER A 53 -5.05 -17.14 -8.20
N ASN A 54 -4.47 -18.29 -7.88
CA ASN A 54 -3.18 -18.32 -7.20
C ASN A 54 -2.12 -17.63 -8.05
N HIS A 55 -1.39 -16.73 -7.43
CA HIS A 55 -0.27 -16.04 -8.06
C HIS A 55 0.93 -16.07 -7.12
N ALA A 56 2.00 -16.69 -7.57
CA ALA A 56 3.26 -16.75 -6.83
C ALA A 56 4.42 -16.45 -7.79
N ILE A 57 5.38 -15.69 -7.30
CA ILE A 57 6.65 -15.41 -8.00
C ILE A 57 7.76 -16.02 -7.17
N ASN A 58 8.56 -16.89 -7.79
CA ASN A 58 9.76 -17.40 -7.16
C ASN A 58 10.86 -16.32 -7.25
N LEU A 59 11.15 -15.69 -6.12
CA LEU A 59 12.16 -14.64 -6.02
C LEU A 59 13.59 -15.18 -6.03
N ASP A 60 13.81 -16.47 -5.75
CA ASP A 60 15.15 -17.08 -5.72
C ASP A 60 15.78 -17.13 -7.11
N HIS A 61 14.95 -17.17 -8.17
CA HIS A 61 15.38 -17.11 -9.55
C HIS A 61 15.54 -15.69 -10.11
N TYR A 62 15.30 -14.66 -9.28
CA TYR A 62 15.42 -13.28 -9.71
C TYR A 62 16.90 -12.89 -9.74
N THR A 63 17.57 -13.22 -10.83
CA THR A 63 18.92 -12.72 -11.07
C THR A 63 18.87 -11.20 -11.14
N ALA A 64 19.75 -10.54 -10.39
CA ALA A 64 19.88 -9.10 -10.41
C ALA A 64 20.14 -8.64 -11.86
N SER A 65 19.08 -8.27 -12.57
CA SER A 65 19.25 -7.59 -13.84
C SER A 65 19.87 -6.23 -13.57
N LYS A 66 20.76 -5.80 -14.47
CA LYS A 66 21.33 -4.44 -14.47
C LYS A 66 20.22 -3.44 -14.18
N ALA A 67 20.56 -2.36 -13.46
CA ALA A 67 19.63 -1.30 -13.08
C ALA A 67 18.66 -0.96 -14.23
N VAL A 68 17.45 -1.45 -14.14
CA VAL A 68 16.40 -1.16 -15.12
C VAL A 68 15.89 0.25 -14.83
N SER A 69 15.80 1.08 -15.84
CA SER A 69 15.20 2.41 -15.68
C SER A 69 13.77 2.28 -15.15
N ILE A 70 13.42 3.11 -14.16
CA ILE A 70 12.07 3.10 -13.58
C ILE A 70 11.06 3.48 -14.68
N PRO A 71 10.09 2.61 -14.99
CA PRO A 71 9.07 2.91 -15.98
C PRO A 71 8.29 4.17 -15.62
N ASN A 72 7.86 4.93 -16.62
CA ASN A 72 7.20 6.23 -16.39
C ASN A 72 5.95 6.10 -15.48
N HIS A 73 5.15 5.05 -15.66
CA HIS A 73 3.97 4.79 -14.83
C HIS A 73 4.32 4.50 -13.37
N ALA A 74 5.53 4.06 -13.06
CA ALA A 74 5.96 3.74 -11.70
C ALA A 74 6.60 4.97 -10.99
N LYS A 75 7.04 5.99 -11.73
CA LYS A 75 7.68 7.19 -11.14
C LYS A 75 6.80 7.91 -10.12
N GLN A 76 5.48 7.91 -10.33
CA GLN A 76 4.51 8.49 -9.39
C GLN A 76 4.59 7.85 -7.99
N PHE A 77 5.02 6.61 -7.90
CA PHE A 77 5.15 5.88 -6.63
C PHE A 77 6.45 6.18 -5.88
N LEU A 78 7.26 7.11 -6.36
CA LEU A 78 8.37 7.73 -5.62
C LEU A 78 7.94 9.01 -4.89
N THR A 79 6.77 9.55 -5.23
CA THR A 79 6.30 10.84 -4.72
C THR A 79 5.93 10.73 -3.24
N PRO A 80 6.38 11.67 -2.39
CA PRO A 80 5.98 11.70 -0.98
C PRO A 80 4.51 12.04 -0.84
N THR A 81 3.94 11.64 0.30
CA THR A 81 2.65 12.13 0.77
C THR A 81 2.84 12.78 2.15
N HIS A 82 1.81 13.46 2.66
CA HIS A 82 1.88 14.10 3.97
C HIS A 82 2.29 13.13 5.10
N LEU A 83 1.74 11.91 5.10
CA LEU A 83 2.01 10.89 6.12
C LEU A 83 3.21 10.01 5.79
N ILE A 84 3.64 9.98 4.53
CA ILE A 84 4.76 9.16 4.05
C ILE A 84 5.77 10.09 3.36
N PRO A 85 6.51 10.92 4.12
CA PRO A 85 7.59 11.73 3.59
C PRO A 85 8.77 10.85 3.16
N VAL A 86 9.64 11.40 2.29
CA VAL A 86 10.84 10.68 1.79
C VAL A 86 12.15 11.41 2.15
N LYS A 87 12.06 12.50 2.93
CA LYS A 87 13.19 13.32 3.39
C LYS A 87 13.33 13.27 4.90
N GLY A 88 14.39 13.92 5.44
CA GLY A 88 14.69 13.96 6.87
C GLY A 88 14.91 12.57 7.43
N ILE A 89 14.35 12.28 8.60
CA ILE A 89 14.57 11.02 9.32
C ILE A 89 14.26 9.77 8.49
N VAL A 90 13.29 9.84 7.56
CA VAL A 90 12.96 8.70 6.68
C VAL A 90 14.12 8.41 5.72
N HIS A 91 14.67 9.45 5.09
CA HIS A 91 15.85 9.32 4.22
C HIS A 91 17.09 8.88 5.00
N GLU A 92 17.30 9.46 6.17
CA GLU A 92 18.44 9.10 7.04
C GLU A 92 18.37 7.63 7.45
N THR A 93 17.22 7.15 7.89
CA THR A 93 16.99 5.75 8.22
C THR A 93 17.26 4.84 7.02
N ALA A 94 16.67 5.13 5.86
CA ALA A 94 16.90 4.34 4.65
C ALA A 94 18.40 4.33 4.24
N SER A 95 19.08 5.47 4.37
CA SER A 95 20.50 5.60 4.05
C SER A 95 21.38 4.78 5.00
N VAL A 96 21.06 4.76 6.28
CA VAL A 96 21.77 3.92 7.27
C VAL A 96 21.60 2.45 6.96
N LEU A 97 20.38 2.01 6.68
CA LEU A 97 20.08 0.61 6.33
C LEU A 97 20.84 0.14 5.08
N LEU A 98 21.01 1.02 4.12
CA LEU A 98 21.61 0.68 2.83
C LEU A 98 23.07 1.12 2.69
N LYS A 99 23.71 1.57 3.76
CA LYS A 99 25.09 2.13 3.73
C LYS A 99 26.11 1.23 3.01
N ASN A 100 26.01 -0.08 3.15
CA ASN A 100 26.92 -1.05 2.54
C ASN A 100 26.29 -1.78 1.34
N LYS A 101 25.22 -1.24 0.76
CA LYS A 101 24.42 -1.86 -0.31
C LYS A 101 24.41 -1.04 -1.61
N ASN A 102 25.43 -0.22 -1.86
CA ASN A 102 25.47 0.67 -3.03
C ASN A 102 25.40 -0.09 -4.36
N THR A 103 25.99 -1.29 -4.43
CA THR A 103 25.97 -2.17 -5.61
C THR A 103 24.82 -3.18 -5.61
N ALA A 104 24.01 -3.21 -4.53
CA ALA A 104 22.91 -4.15 -4.41
C ALA A 104 21.82 -3.85 -5.44
N SER A 105 21.18 -4.90 -5.93
CA SER A 105 19.99 -4.80 -6.79
C SER A 105 18.82 -4.14 -6.05
N THR A 106 17.84 -3.69 -6.81
CA THR A 106 16.59 -3.14 -6.24
C THR A 106 15.90 -4.14 -5.30
N LEU A 107 15.91 -5.42 -5.66
CA LEU A 107 15.32 -6.49 -4.85
C LEU A 107 16.06 -6.68 -3.52
N GLU A 108 17.40 -6.70 -3.55
CA GLU A 108 18.23 -6.81 -2.32
C GLU A 108 18.04 -5.61 -1.39
N LYS A 109 17.93 -4.40 -1.94
CA LYS A 109 17.62 -3.20 -1.15
C LYS A 109 16.23 -3.29 -0.53
N ALA A 110 15.23 -3.68 -1.31
CA ALA A 110 13.87 -3.88 -0.82
C ALA A 110 13.82 -4.95 0.27
N ARG A 111 14.54 -6.07 0.09
CA ARG A 111 14.63 -7.13 1.09
C ARG A 111 15.29 -6.65 2.38
N THR A 112 16.36 -5.87 2.28
CA THR A 112 17.02 -5.28 3.47
C THR A 112 16.06 -4.39 4.27
N ILE A 113 15.27 -3.57 3.58
CA ILE A 113 14.25 -2.72 4.22
C ILE A 113 13.15 -3.59 4.84
N TYR A 114 12.69 -4.60 4.14
CA TYR A 114 11.64 -5.52 4.61
C TYR A 114 12.08 -6.24 5.88
N ASP A 115 13.27 -6.84 5.88
CA ASP A 115 13.80 -7.56 7.03
C ASP A 115 13.93 -6.62 8.23
N TRP A 116 14.44 -5.40 8.02
CA TRP A 116 14.50 -4.41 9.09
C TRP A 116 13.12 -4.04 9.66
N VAL A 117 12.10 -3.88 8.81
CA VAL A 117 10.73 -3.60 9.27
C VAL A 117 10.20 -4.77 10.09
N ILE A 118 10.41 -6.01 9.66
CA ILE A 118 9.97 -7.20 10.40
C ILE A 118 10.66 -7.29 11.76
N ASP A 119 11.95 -6.98 11.83
CA ASP A 119 12.73 -7.10 13.07
C ASP A 119 12.43 -5.98 14.09
N ASN A 120 11.96 -4.82 13.63
CA ASN A 120 11.80 -3.63 14.47
C ASN A 120 10.36 -3.16 14.66
N ALA A 121 9.44 -3.50 13.76
CA ALA A 121 8.06 -3.07 13.87
C ALA A 121 7.17 -4.19 14.45
N GLN A 122 6.23 -3.82 15.32
CA GLN A 122 5.32 -4.76 15.96
C GLN A 122 3.86 -4.38 15.72
N HIS A 123 3.04 -5.39 15.45
CA HIS A 123 1.60 -5.19 15.37
C HIS A 123 1.02 -5.06 16.78
N ASP A 124 0.20 -4.02 17.01
CA ASP A 124 -0.44 -3.77 18.29
C ASP A 124 -1.97 -3.81 18.14
N GLU A 125 -2.58 -4.81 18.75
CA GLU A 125 -4.04 -5.00 18.76
C GLU A 125 -4.77 -3.86 19.49
N LEU A 126 -4.13 -3.20 20.45
CA LEU A 126 -4.72 -2.15 21.26
C LEU A 126 -4.83 -0.80 20.54
N VAL A 127 -4.06 -0.59 19.47
CA VAL A 127 -4.18 0.62 18.66
C VAL A 127 -5.56 0.67 18.02
N ARG A 128 -6.33 1.72 18.33
CA ARG A 128 -7.68 1.89 17.80
C ARG A 128 -7.68 2.13 16.30
N GLY A 129 -8.58 1.47 15.59
CA GLY A 129 -8.73 1.61 14.15
C GLY A 129 -7.71 0.79 13.36
N ARG A 130 -7.23 1.31 12.25
CA ARG A 130 -6.33 0.63 11.31
C ARG A 130 -4.92 1.22 11.26
N GLY A 131 -4.61 2.18 12.13
CA GLY A 131 -3.39 2.97 12.12
C GLY A 131 -3.53 4.26 11.31
N LYS A 132 -2.57 5.14 11.43
CA LYS A 132 -2.50 6.44 10.73
C LYS A 132 -1.55 6.43 9.54
N GLY A 133 -0.50 5.61 9.59
CA GLY A 133 0.56 5.59 8.61
C GLY A 133 1.50 6.80 8.66
N ASP A 134 1.56 7.50 9.80
CA ASP A 134 2.48 8.64 10.01
C ASP A 134 3.88 8.13 10.37
N ILE A 135 4.62 7.76 9.34
CA ILE A 135 5.95 7.14 9.50
C ILE A 135 7.00 8.09 10.08
N LYS A 136 6.82 9.41 9.89
CA LYS A 136 7.74 10.37 10.48
C LYS A 136 7.65 10.33 12.00
N SER A 137 6.44 10.46 12.54
CA SER A 137 6.21 10.37 13.99
C SER A 137 6.67 9.02 14.56
N MET A 138 6.47 7.91 13.85
CA MET A 138 6.94 6.60 14.28
C MET A 138 8.46 6.54 14.43
N LEU A 139 9.21 7.05 13.45
CA LEU A 139 10.67 7.05 13.46
C LEU A 139 11.24 8.03 14.51
N GLU A 140 10.66 9.22 14.63
CA GLU A 140 11.08 10.23 15.62
C GLU A 140 10.87 9.77 17.06
N SER A 141 9.72 9.15 17.35
CA SER A 141 9.42 8.60 18.67
C SER A 141 10.13 7.27 18.97
N LYS A 142 10.74 6.66 17.97
CA LYS A 142 11.29 5.28 18.04
C LYS A 142 10.27 4.24 18.49
N THR A 143 8.99 4.53 18.29
CA THR A 143 7.88 3.61 18.58
C THR A 143 7.36 3.06 17.27
N LEU A 144 7.87 1.91 16.86
CA LEU A 144 7.52 1.27 15.60
C LEU A 144 6.39 0.23 15.78
N THR A 145 5.55 0.46 16.77
CA THR A 145 4.38 -0.37 17.09
C THR A 145 3.13 0.27 16.49
N GLY A 146 2.28 -0.53 15.84
CA GLY A 146 1.07 0.01 15.23
C GLY A 146 0.24 -1.05 14.54
N LYS A 147 -0.67 -0.62 13.69
CA LYS A 147 -1.52 -1.48 12.86
C LYS A 147 -0.90 -1.71 11.47
N CYS A 148 -1.56 -2.53 10.68
CA CYS A 148 -1.12 -2.87 9.32
C CYS A 148 -0.84 -1.63 8.45
N VAL A 149 -1.59 -0.54 8.59
CA VAL A 149 -1.34 0.70 7.84
C VAL A 149 -0.02 1.34 8.25
N ASP A 150 0.29 1.36 9.54
CA ASP A 150 1.53 1.95 10.08
C ASP A 150 2.76 1.19 9.57
N ILE A 151 2.76 -0.14 9.76
CA ILE A 151 3.87 -1.02 9.39
C ILE A 151 4.10 -1.04 7.87
N ASN A 152 3.03 -1.16 7.07
CA ASN A 152 3.17 -1.15 5.61
C ASN A 152 3.60 0.23 5.09
N SER A 153 3.12 1.33 5.68
CA SER A 153 3.55 2.68 5.29
C SER A 153 5.00 2.93 5.60
N LEU A 154 5.53 2.37 6.69
CA LEU A 154 6.96 2.44 7.04
C LEU A 154 7.80 1.78 5.93
N PHE A 155 7.46 0.56 5.51
CA PHE A 155 8.12 -0.10 4.38
C PHE A 155 8.05 0.73 3.09
N VAL A 156 6.87 1.27 2.76
CA VAL A 156 6.67 2.10 1.56
C VAL A 156 7.51 3.36 1.61
N GLY A 157 7.55 4.06 2.75
CA GLY A 157 8.31 5.30 2.88
C GLY A 157 9.81 5.10 2.79
N LEU A 158 10.35 4.10 3.47
CA LEU A 158 11.76 3.73 3.40
C LEU A 158 12.16 3.28 1.99
N SER A 159 11.31 2.50 1.32
CA SER A 159 11.53 2.09 -0.08
C SER A 159 11.58 3.31 -1.01
N ARG A 160 10.63 4.25 -0.90
CA ARG A 160 10.62 5.48 -1.71
C ARG A 160 11.85 6.34 -1.45
N ALA A 161 12.25 6.49 -0.19
CA ALA A 161 13.47 7.22 0.19
C ALA A 161 14.74 6.59 -0.38
N ALA A 162 14.72 5.26 -0.58
CA ALA A 162 15.79 4.49 -1.24
C ALA A 162 15.72 4.52 -2.78
N GLY A 163 14.78 5.27 -3.38
CA GLY A 163 14.58 5.33 -4.82
C GLY A 163 13.82 4.15 -5.41
N ILE A 164 13.15 3.35 -4.59
CA ILE A 164 12.35 2.20 -5.03
C ILE A 164 10.88 2.62 -5.09
N PRO A 165 10.22 2.58 -6.27
CA PRO A 165 8.80 2.88 -6.38
C PRO A 165 7.96 1.92 -5.53
N ALA A 166 7.18 2.46 -4.60
CA ALA A 166 6.38 1.67 -3.70
C ALA A 166 5.03 2.33 -3.40
N ARG A 167 3.98 1.51 -3.23
CA ARG A 167 2.64 1.97 -2.85
C ARG A 167 1.97 0.99 -1.91
N ASN A 168 1.12 1.50 -1.02
CA ASN A 168 0.19 0.67 -0.28
C ASN A 168 -0.89 0.13 -1.23
N ARG A 169 -1.29 -1.12 -1.03
CA ARG A 169 -2.53 -1.67 -1.59
C ARG A 169 -3.43 -2.09 -0.44
N TYR A 170 -4.68 -1.69 -0.55
CA TYR A 170 -5.70 -2.05 0.42
C TYR A 170 -6.69 -2.99 -0.25
N GLY A 171 -7.28 -3.88 0.54
CA GLY A 171 -8.25 -4.84 0.05
C GLY A 171 -9.13 -5.37 1.17
N ILE A 172 -10.17 -6.07 0.79
CA ILE A 172 -11.02 -6.85 1.68
C ILE A 172 -10.54 -8.30 1.58
N ARG A 173 -10.29 -8.91 2.73
CA ARG A 173 -9.99 -10.33 2.79
C ARG A 173 -11.27 -11.11 2.53
N ILE A 174 -11.25 -11.98 1.52
CA ILE A 174 -12.40 -12.80 1.09
C ILE A 174 -12.24 -14.28 1.39
N ASP A 175 -11.12 -14.67 2.00
CA ASP A 175 -10.81 -16.04 2.38
C ASP A 175 -10.07 -16.07 3.72
N GLU A 176 -9.97 -17.24 4.36
CA GLU A 176 -9.22 -17.43 5.58
C GLU A 176 -7.74 -17.14 5.37
N SER A 177 -7.15 -16.44 6.34
CA SER A 177 -5.71 -16.18 6.34
C SER A 177 -5.00 -17.26 7.15
N ARG A 178 -3.94 -17.79 6.59
CA ARG A 178 -3.02 -18.69 7.29
C ARG A 178 -1.88 -17.95 8.03
N LEU A 179 -2.05 -16.61 8.18
CA LEU A 179 -1.12 -15.77 8.93
C LEU A 179 -1.55 -15.69 10.39
#